data_177b6ce8d624a0ae3d3634d701ebdb5e
#
_entry.id   177b6ce8d624a0ae3d3634d701ebdb5e
#
_cell.length_a   1.000
_cell.length_b   1.000
_cell.length_c   1.000
_cell.angle_alpha   90.00
_cell.angle_beta   90.00
_cell.angle_gamma   90.00
#
_symmetry.space_group_name_H-M   'P 1'
#
loop_
_entity.id
_entity.type
_entity.pdbx_description
1 polymer ?
#
loop_
_entity_poly.entity_id
_entity_poly.type
_entity_poly.pdbx_seq_one_letter_code
_entity_poly.pdbx_strand_id
1 'polypeptide(L)'
;MNSFHDPIQQQTLFRPVGGGIEFGETSAEAIEREVQEELAQSIHDLRLIGTLESLFVYNGKPGHEIVQVYDASFDDAALYEQPHIQGHESNGAPFTASWHDSSSFNEQSPLVPKGLLELLKKNHLLK
;
A
#
# COMPACT_ATOMS: atom_id res chain seq x y z
N MET A 1 -1.88 -5.87 -2.30
CA MET A 1 -2.58 -4.79 -1.59
C MET A 1 -3.46 -5.36 -0.50
N ASN A 2 -3.73 -4.55 0.49
CA ASN A 2 -4.58 -4.88 1.61
C ASN A 2 -5.90 -4.10 1.48
N SER A 3 -6.98 -4.60 2.05
CA SER A 3 -8.27 -3.93 2.04
C SER A 3 -8.79 -3.72 3.47
N PHE A 4 -9.57 -2.68 3.65
CA PHE A 4 -10.25 -2.40 4.91
C PHE A 4 -11.57 -1.68 4.61
N HIS A 5 -12.53 -1.77 5.54
CA HIS A 5 -13.87 -1.24 5.35
C HIS A 5 -14.09 0.03 6.18
N ASP A 6 -14.65 1.09 5.54
CA ASP A 6 -15.09 2.29 6.24
C ASP A 6 -16.59 2.09 6.59
N PRO A 7 -16.94 1.94 7.88
CA PRO A 7 -18.33 1.67 8.27
C PRO A 7 -19.26 2.88 8.08
N ILE A 8 -18.72 4.10 8.01
CA ILE A 8 -19.52 5.31 7.85
C ILE A 8 -19.82 5.59 6.38
N GLN A 9 -18.81 5.51 5.50
CA GLN A 9 -18.97 5.76 4.07
C GLN A 9 -19.43 4.53 3.28
N GLN A 10 -19.47 3.37 3.91
CA GLN A 10 -19.87 2.11 3.28
C GLN A 10 -19.00 1.75 2.08
N GLN A 11 -17.69 1.90 2.24
CA GLN A 11 -16.69 1.59 1.20
C GLN A 11 -15.72 0.53 1.66
N THR A 12 -15.28 -0.33 0.74
CA THR A 12 -14.12 -1.19 0.92
C THR A 12 -12.92 -0.49 0.30
N LEU A 13 -11.92 -0.17 1.11
CA LEU A 13 -10.76 0.60 0.67
C LEU A 13 -9.58 -0.33 0.44
N PHE A 14 -8.87 -0.13 -0.67
CA PHE A 14 -7.63 -0.86 -0.96
C PHE A 14 -6.43 0.06 -0.77
N ARG A 15 -5.37 -0.46 -0.18
CA ARG A 15 -4.11 0.28 -0.01
C ARG A 15 -2.91 -0.63 -0.23
N PRO A 16 -1.78 -0.09 -0.73
CA PRO A 16 -0.55 -0.85 -0.80
C PRO A 16 0.01 -1.13 0.60
N VAL A 17 0.88 -2.11 0.67
CA VAL A 17 1.62 -2.42 1.90
C VAL A 17 2.58 -1.27 2.21
N GLY A 18 2.66 -0.89 3.47
CA GLY A 18 3.53 0.18 3.93
C GLY A 18 3.14 0.65 5.31
N GLY A 19 3.76 1.72 5.75
CA GLY A 19 3.50 2.30 7.06
C GLY A 19 4.24 3.60 7.28
N GLY A 20 4.33 4.03 8.52
CA GLY A 20 4.93 5.30 8.89
C GLY A 20 6.45 5.31 8.82
N ILE A 21 6.99 6.46 8.47
CA ILE A 21 8.44 6.70 8.50
C ILE A 21 8.81 7.10 9.92
N GLU A 22 9.77 6.40 10.51
CA GLU A 22 10.24 6.71 11.85
C GLU A 22 11.32 7.79 11.82
N PHE A 23 11.44 8.52 12.93
CA PHE A 23 12.46 9.55 13.04
C PHE A 23 13.85 8.94 12.83
N GLY A 24 14.62 9.56 11.95
CA GLY A 24 16.00 9.13 11.66
C GLY A 24 16.13 8.13 10.52
N GLU A 25 15.02 7.62 9.96
CA GLU A 25 15.10 6.75 8.78
C GLU A 25 14.65 7.48 7.51
N THR A 26 15.21 7.08 6.37
CA THR A 26 14.74 7.57 5.08
C THR A 26 13.45 6.85 4.68
N SER A 27 12.73 7.39 3.70
CA SER A 27 11.51 6.71 3.21
C SER A 27 11.82 5.35 2.59
N ALA A 28 12.99 5.21 1.94
CA ALA A 28 13.42 3.92 1.39
C ALA A 28 13.67 2.89 2.50
N GLU A 29 14.36 3.31 3.58
CA GLU A 29 14.57 2.45 4.74
C GLU A 29 13.25 2.07 5.42
N ALA A 30 12.32 3.03 5.49
CA ALA A 30 11.01 2.79 6.09
C ALA A 30 10.23 1.72 5.35
N ILE A 31 10.18 1.77 4.02
CA ILE A 31 9.41 0.79 3.25
C ILE A 31 10.05 -0.60 3.32
N GLU A 32 11.39 -0.70 3.32
CA GLU A 32 12.07 -1.97 3.51
C GLU A 32 11.73 -2.59 4.87
N ARG A 33 11.76 -1.79 5.93
CA ARG A 33 11.41 -2.22 7.28
C ARG A 33 9.94 -2.66 7.38
N GLU A 34 9.02 -1.86 6.83
CA GLU A 34 7.59 -2.17 6.88
C GLU A 34 7.25 -3.46 6.14
N VAL A 35 7.85 -3.68 4.97
CA VAL A 35 7.63 -4.93 4.21
C VAL A 35 8.16 -6.12 5.01
N GLN A 36 9.32 -5.98 5.65
CA GLN A 36 9.87 -7.04 6.50
C GLN A 36 8.97 -7.32 7.70
N GLU A 37 8.49 -6.28 8.37
CA GLU A 37 7.61 -6.44 9.54
C GLU A 37 6.25 -7.03 9.18
N GLU A 38 5.64 -6.55 8.10
CA GLU A 38 4.28 -6.94 7.73
C GLU A 38 4.21 -8.24 6.95
N LEU A 39 5.15 -8.48 6.03
CA LEU A 39 5.12 -9.64 5.13
C LEU A 39 6.25 -10.64 5.37
N ALA A 40 7.22 -10.32 6.24
CA ALA A 40 8.44 -11.11 6.44
C ALA A 40 9.20 -11.35 5.13
N GLN A 41 9.24 -10.32 4.26
CA GLN A 41 9.88 -10.39 2.95
C GLN A 41 10.88 -9.27 2.78
N SER A 42 11.91 -9.53 1.96
CA SER A 42 12.89 -8.53 1.54
C SER A 42 12.58 -8.04 0.14
N ILE A 43 12.94 -6.79 -0.13
CA ILE A 43 12.73 -6.15 -1.44
C ILE A 43 14.04 -5.53 -1.93
N HIS A 44 14.10 -5.29 -3.25
CA HIS A 44 15.26 -4.65 -3.90
C HIS A 44 14.80 -3.78 -5.06
N ASP A 45 15.75 -3.03 -5.64
CA ASP A 45 15.51 -2.12 -6.76
C ASP A 45 14.42 -1.09 -6.45
N LEU A 46 14.52 -0.46 -5.27
CA LEU A 46 13.56 0.55 -4.86
C LEU A 46 13.69 1.79 -5.73
N ARG A 47 12.55 2.25 -6.25
CA ARG A 47 12.48 3.46 -7.05
C ARG A 47 11.31 4.31 -6.57
N LEU A 48 11.61 5.54 -6.12
CA LEU A 48 10.57 6.49 -5.75
C LEU A 48 9.86 6.95 -7.03
N ILE A 49 8.55 6.69 -7.11
CA ILE A 49 7.76 7.05 -8.30
C ILE A 49 6.92 8.30 -8.08
N GLY A 50 6.73 8.73 -6.85
CA GLY A 50 6.01 9.97 -6.59
C GLY A 50 5.74 10.19 -5.12
N THR A 51 5.34 11.42 -4.82
CA THR A 51 4.93 11.86 -3.50
C THR A 51 3.51 12.37 -3.60
N LEU A 52 2.64 11.89 -2.73
CA LEU A 52 1.24 12.30 -2.68
C LEU A 52 0.93 12.97 -1.36
N GLU A 53 0.15 14.04 -1.41
CA GLU A 53 -0.43 14.63 -0.20
C GLU A 53 -1.87 14.17 -0.13
N SER A 54 -2.21 13.46 0.92
CA SER A 54 -3.51 12.82 1.08
C SER A 54 -4.29 13.42 2.22
N LEU A 55 -5.43 13.99 1.89
CA LEU A 55 -6.43 14.47 2.86
C LEU A 55 -7.61 13.53 2.77
N PHE A 56 -8.00 12.94 3.88
CA PHE A 56 -9.05 11.92 3.87
C PHE A 56 -9.89 11.96 5.14
N VAL A 57 -11.03 11.27 5.08
CA VAL A 57 -11.86 11.00 6.24
C VAL A 57 -12.05 9.49 6.31
N TYR A 58 -11.71 8.89 7.43
CA TYR A 58 -11.95 7.47 7.68
C TYR A 58 -12.64 7.29 9.00
N ASN A 59 -13.74 6.54 9.00
CA ASN A 59 -14.55 6.28 10.19
C ASN A 59 -14.92 7.59 10.91
N GLY A 60 -15.27 8.64 10.12
CA GLY A 60 -15.66 9.95 10.63
C GLY A 60 -14.52 10.82 11.12
N LYS A 61 -13.26 10.37 11.02
CA LYS A 61 -12.09 11.11 11.50
C LYS A 61 -11.28 11.65 10.32
N PRO A 62 -10.92 12.95 10.36
CA PRO A 62 -10.06 13.50 9.31
C PRO A 62 -8.62 13.05 9.47
N GLY A 63 -7.94 12.86 8.35
CA GLY A 63 -6.52 12.54 8.31
C GLY A 63 -5.80 13.31 7.24
N HIS A 64 -4.51 13.52 7.44
CA HIS A 64 -3.64 14.22 6.48
C HIS A 64 -2.27 13.54 6.50
N GLU A 65 -1.86 12.99 5.35
CA GLU A 65 -0.60 12.26 5.22
C GLU A 65 0.18 12.72 3.98
N ILE A 66 1.51 12.71 4.11
CA ILE A 66 2.42 12.80 2.95
C ILE A 66 2.89 11.38 2.69
N VAL A 67 2.64 10.87 1.48
CA VAL A 67 2.91 9.48 1.12
C VAL A 67 4.00 9.42 0.05
N GLN A 68 5.10 8.73 0.36
CA GLN A 68 6.17 8.42 -0.59
C GLN A 68 5.86 7.05 -1.20
N VAL A 69 5.68 7.01 -2.51
CA VAL A 69 5.30 5.78 -3.21
C VAL A 69 6.51 5.20 -3.92
N TYR A 70 6.82 3.95 -3.62
CA TYR A 70 7.95 3.23 -4.20
C TYR A 70 7.49 2.06 -5.06
N ASP A 71 8.19 1.85 -6.17
CA ASP A 71 8.19 0.61 -6.90
C ASP A 71 9.40 -0.20 -6.46
N ALA A 72 9.22 -1.49 -6.26
CA ALA A 72 10.28 -2.38 -5.83
C ALA A 72 9.97 -3.81 -6.27
N SER A 73 10.97 -4.68 -6.18
CA SER A 73 10.81 -6.09 -6.49
C SER A 73 11.02 -6.92 -5.23
N PHE A 74 10.24 -7.98 -5.06
CA PHE A 74 10.50 -8.96 -4.00
C PHE A 74 11.74 -9.79 -4.34
N ASP A 75 12.56 -10.07 -3.32
CA ASP A 75 13.72 -10.95 -3.49
C ASP A 75 13.28 -12.38 -3.81
N ASP A 76 12.16 -12.83 -3.24
CA ASP A 76 11.58 -14.14 -3.54
C ASP A 76 10.63 -14.04 -4.73
N ALA A 77 11.10 -14.45 -5.90
CA ALA A 77 10.33 -14.38 -7.14
C ALA A 77 9.07 -15.26 -7.12
N ALA A 78 9.00 -16.27 -6.26
CA ALA A 78 7.84 -17.15 -6.15
C ALA A 78 6.59 -16.41 -5.66
N LEU A 79 6.75 -15.27 -4.98
CA LEU A 79 5.63 -14.48 -4.49
C LEU A 79 4.75 -13.94 -5.63
N TYR A 80 5.34 -13.70 -6.80
CA TYR A 80 4.60 -13.16 -7.96
C TYR A 80 3.62 -14.16 -8.56
N GLU A 81 3.77 -15.44 -8.24
CA GLU A 81 2.87 -16.50 -8.72
C GLU A 81 1.79 -16.85 -7.69
N GLN A 82 1.90 -16.32 -6.47
CA GLN A 82 0.92 -16.54 -5.42
C GLN A 82 -0.18 -15.48 -5.50
N PRO A 83 -1.47 -15.87 -5.51
CA PRO A 83 -2.55 -14.87 -5.55
C PRO A 83 -2.67 -14.06 -4.28
N HIS A 84 -2.22 -14.60 -3.14
CA HIS A 84 -2.29 -13.97 -1.84
C HIS A 84 -0.98 -14.12 -1.07
N ILE A 85 -0.66 -13.12 -0.26
CA ILE A 85 0.48 -13.13 0.65
C ILE A 85 -0.06 -12.84 2.04
N GLN A 86 0.23 -13.71 3.01
CA GLN A 86 -0.19 -13.52 4.40
C GLN A 86 0.75 -12.53 5.10
N GLY A 87 0.18 -11.62 5.87
CA GLY A 87 0.94 -10.63 6.60
C GLY A 87 0.31 -10.34 7.96
N HIS A 88 0.96 -9.44 8.71
CA HIS A 88 0.50 -9.02 10.03
C HIS A 88 0.63 -7.51 10.16
N GLU A 89 -0.40 -6.88 10.73
CA GLU A 89 -0.36 -5.47 11.12
C GLU A 89 0.62 -5.28 12.28
N SER A 90 0.97 -4.02 12.59
CA SER A 90 1.88 -3.70 13.69
C SER A 90 1.36 -4.17 15.06
N ASN A 91 0.04 -4.30 15.20
CA ASN A 91 -0.60 -4.83 16.42
C ASN A 91 -0.70 -6.37 16.43
N GLY A 92 -0.13 -7.06 15.43
CA GLY A 92 -0.17 -8.51 15.30
C GLY A 92 -1.41 -9.05 14.59
N ALA A 93 -2.39 -8.22 14.23
CA ALA A 93 -3.58 -8.68 13.54
C ALA A 93 -3.23 -9.21 12.14
N PRO A 94 -3.70 -10.41 11.76
CA PRO A 94 -3.37 -10.95 10.45
C PRO A 94 -4.14 -10.23 9.33
N PHE A 95 -3.51 -10.14 8.15
CA PHE A 95 -4.19 -9.69 6.94
C PHE A 95 -3.73 -10.50 5.74
N THR A 96 -4.49 -10.41 4.65
CA THR A 96 -4.12 -11.04 3.38
C THR A 96 -3.91 -9.96 2.34
N ALA A 97 -2.69 -9.87 1.81
CA ALA A 97 -2.38 -9.01 0.67
C ALA A 97 -2.64 -9.77 -0.63
N SER A 98 -3.08 -9.07 -1.66
CA SER A 98 -3.36 -9.66 -2.95
C SER A 98 -2.90 -8.76 -4.09
N TRP A 99 -2.68 -9.37 -5.26
CA TRP A 99 -2.33 -8.65 -6.48
C TRP A 99 -3.61 -8.15 -7.16
N HIS A 100 -3.55 -6.93 -7.70
CA HIS A 100 -4.70 -6.31 -8.35
C HIS A 100 -4.29 -5.61 -9.64
N ASP A 101 -5.21 -5.55 -10.60
CA ASP A 101 -5.13 -4.65 -11.74
C ASP A 101 -6.11 -3.49 -11.55
N SER A 102 -6.15 -2.55 -12.52
CA SER A 102 -6.99 -1.36 -12.39
C SER A 102 -8.49 -1.66 -12.35
N SER A 103 -8.92 -2.84 -12.82
CA SER A 103 -10.35 -3.21 -12.81
C SER A 103 -10.88 -3.51 -11.41
N SER A 104 -9.98 -3.73 -10.43
CA SER A 104 -10.37 -3.98 -9.04
C SER A 104 -10.90 -2.73 -8.33
N PHE A 105 -10.64 -1.53 -8.87
CA PHE A 105 -10.87 -0.27 -8.17
C PHE A 105 -12.00 0.53 -8.81
N ASN A 106 -12.91 1.06 -8.00
CA ASN A 106 -14.05 1.87 -8.43
C ASN A 106 -14.48 2.76 -7.26
N GLU A 107 -15.60 3.49 -7.42
CA GLU A 107 -16.10 4.40 -6.39
C GLU A 107 -16.49 3.69 -5.09
N GLN A 108 -16.93 2.43 -5.18
CA GLN A 108 -17.31 1.63 -4.00
C GLN A 108 -16.10 0.95 -3.37
N SER A 109 -15.04 0.76 -4.14
CA SER A 109 -13.83 0.07 -3.70
C SER A 109 -12.60 0.84 -4.21
N PRO A 110 -12.36 2.06 -3.70
CA PRO A 110 -11.28 2.89 -4.23
C PRO A 110 -9.91 2.44 -3.75
N LEU A 111 -8.89 2.75 -4.58
CA LEU A 111 -7.49 2.64 -4.18
C LEU A 111 -7.09 3.92 -3.45
N VAL A 112 -6.55 3.79 -2.25
CA VAL A 112 -6.07 4.93 -1.46
C VAL A 112 -4.56 4.86 -1.28
N PRO A 113 -3.86 5.98 -1.13
CA PRO A 113 -4.38 7.35 -1.06
C PRO A 113 -4.87 7.88 -2.40
N LYS A 114 -5.69 8.91 -2.36
CA LYS A 114 -6.19 9.58 -3.57
C LYS A 114 -5.02 10.04 -4.44
N GLY A 115 -5.14 9.81 -5.75
CA GLY A 115 -4.07 10.10 -6.71
C GLY A 115 -3.14 8.93 -6.98
N LEU A 116 -3.18 7.88 -6.16
CA LEU A 116 -2.31 6.73 -6.34
C LEU A 116 -2.61 5.98 -7.64
N LEU A 117 -3.87 5.79 -7.97
CA LEU A 117 -4.27 5.07 -9.18
C LEU A 117 -3.68 5.74 -10.43
N GLU A 118 -3.81 7.06 -10.55
CA GLU A 118 -3.25 7.82 -11.67
C GLU A 118 -1.73 7.75 -11.70
N LEU A 119 -1.10 7.84 -10.54
CA LEU A 119 0.36 7.75 -10.43
C LEU A 119 0.87 6.40 -10.92
N LEU A 120 0.21 5.31 -10.55
CA LEU A 120 0.59 3.97 -10.97
C LEU A 120 0.38 3.76 -12.47
N LYS A 121 -0.74 4.26 -13.02
CA LYS A 121 -1.00 4.19 -14.46
C LYS A 121 0.02 5.00 -15.26
N LYS A 122 0.35 6.20 -14.80
CA LYS A 122 1.34 7.08 -15.44
C LYS A 122 2.72 6.42 -15.51
N ASN A 123 3.07 5.61 -14.52
CA ASN A 123 4.34 4.91 -14.47
C ASN A 123 4.26 3.48 -15.02
N HIS A 124 3.17 3.12 -15.69
CA HIS A 124 2.95 1.81 -16.32
C HIS A 124 3.01 0.63 -15.33
N LEU A 125 2.61 0.87 -14.09
CA LEU A 125 2.60 -0.15 -13.03
C LEU A 125 1.22 -0.80 -12.86
N LEU A 126 0.18 -0.24 -13.49
CA LEU A 126 -1.16 -0.80 -13.58
C LEU A 126 -1.70 -0.71 -15.00
N LYS A 127 -2.44 -1.71 -15.37
CA LYS A 127 -3.13 -1.76 -16.68
C LYS A 127 -4.56 -1.26 -16.57
#